data_6b09dea2af9bff0724f349fc5efbca62
#
_entry.id   6b09dea2af9bff0724f349fc5efbca62
#
_cell.length_a   1.000
_cell.length_b   1.000
_cell.length_c   1.000
_cell.angle_alpha   90.00
_cell.angle_beta   90.00
_cell.angle_gamma   90.00
#
_symmetry.space_group_name_H-M   'P 1'
#
loop_
_entity.id
_entity.type
_entity.pdbx_description
1 polymer ?
#
loop_
_entity_poly.entity_id
_entity_poly.type
_entity_poly.pdbx_seq_one_letter_code
_entity_poly.pdbx_strand_id
1 'polypeptide(L)'
;MNTPRHRRQGRGLHRAAAIGSLLVFGQSAYAETKPAAAEESVQEMPERVMTIRSRSLRAETVSSATLTNMKTEEVPQTVNVITRDLMDSKGSDSLVEALRMDSSVNTGGDMLLSRTADQYTIRGFAGSDVQIGNMPLPRGMGYGMDTSLIENIEIVKGPIGSISGGQTSTLGAYGAGGSINLILKEPDFLERTELTAYARLSHHGQKYRATIDDTRYRGDETNGFALRTVVAAEYERPFWLSNGANGGQKYTVSPIFRWQHDSRTKTVLTTSFQYQNSPTTMGIPVLGGHFVGPYDAWYGSPSGRLNSKSLLAMLDFERKLEKIWTIRIGGGIGYSDVDYNVWGISSSAGRGTSTADYYNQMIASGKAKYEAAWSDKWNINWNFYSNALAEFKTGQVKHEALMGVSYTGSSTYGDGSSLVTNATANTNGYFSLYNPPPFFPAGRDYSGANATDTVVQRAGFLLQDVLSYGQWRFLAGVRGDAHFSLDNNYAFAWSPRF
;
A
#
# COMPACT_ATOMS: atom_id res chain seq x y z
N MET A 1 -50.13 -10.10 3.01
CA MET A 1 -49.35 -11.24 3.54
C MET A 1 -48.05 -10.69 4.14
N ASN A 2 -48.06 -10.66 5.47
CA ASN A 2 -46.97 -10.05 6.26
C ASN A 2 -45.88 -11.11 6.51
N THR A 3 -44.67 -10.83 6.15
CA THR A 3 -43.48 -11.55 6.64
C THR A 3 -42.72 -10.69 7.64
N PRO A 4 -42.34 -11.21 8.80
CA PRO A 4 -41.71 -10.40 9.86
C PRO A 4 -40.22 -10.25 9.63
N ARG A 5 -39.75 -9.00 9.76
CA ARG A 5 -38.33 -8.64 9.83
C ARG A 5 -37.75 -9.16 11.15
N HIS A 6 -36.79 -10.05 11.06
CA HIS A 6 -35.97 -10.44 12.20
C HIS A 6 -34.99 -9.28 12.57
N ARG A 7 -35.29 -8.66 13.69
CA ARG A 7 -34.37 -7.80 14.42
C ARG A 7 -33.29 -8.67 15.06
N ARG A 8 -32.08 -8.64 14.56
CA ARG A 8 -30.91 -9.17 15.29
C ARG A 8 -30.48 -8.11 16.31
N GLN A 9 -30.78 -8.37 17.57
CA GLN A 9 -30.16 -7.70 18.71
C GLN A 9 -28.69 -8.18 18.80
N GLY A 10 -27.75 -7.29 18.50
CA GLY A 10 -26.34 -7.48 18.76
C GLY A 10 -26.07 -7.37 20.26
N ARG A 11 -25.79 -8.48 20.90
CA ARG A 11 -25.20 -8.50 22.24
C ARG A 11 -23.73 -8.10 22.11
N GLY A 12 -23.38 -6.91 22.61
CA GLY A 12 -22.02 -6.48 22.82
C GLY A 12 -21.31 -7.41 23.83
N LEU A 13 -20.29 -8.06 23.37
CA LEU A 13 -19.29 -8.70 24.23
C LEU A 13 -18.00 -7.87 24.12
N HIS A 14 -17.91 -6.89 25.01
CA HIS A 14 -16.62 -6.27 25.32
C HIS A 14 -15.78 -7.31 26.08
N ARG A 15 -14.84 -7.92 25.38
CA ARG A 15 -13.68 -8.55 26.01
C ARG A 15 -12.46 -7.73 25.61
N ALA A 16 -12.08 -6.83 26.51
CA ALA A 16 -10.77 -6.23 26.52
C ALA A 16 -9.74 -7.33 26.80
N ALA A 17 -8.96 -7.69 25.80
CA ALA A 17 -7.75 -8.47 26.01
C ALA A 17 -6.65 -7.47 26.40
N ALA A 18 -6.39 -7.35 27.69
CA ALA A 18 -5.20 -6.70 28.21
C ALA A 18 -3.99 -7.58 27.87
N ILE A 19 -3.20 -7.17 26.90
CA ILE A 19 -1.86 -7.73 26.70
C ILE A 19 -0.96 -7.02 27.70
N GLY A 20 -0.72 -7.72 28.82
CA GLY A 20 0.21 -7.28 29.85
C GLY A 20 1.63 -7.25 29.32
N SER A 21 2.25 -6.09 29.38
CA SER A 21 3.68 -5.89 29.18
C SER A 21 4.43 -6.54 30.35
N LEU A 22 5.05 -7.67 30.08
CA LEU A 22 6.00 -8.29 31.01
C LEU A 22 7.40 -7.72 30.75
N LEU A 23 7.72 -6.61 31.41
CA LEU A 23 9.10 -6.17 31.60
C LEU A 23 9.66 -6.88 32.79
N VAL A 24 10.39 -7.97 32.58
CA VAL A 24 11.16 -8.62 33.63
C VAL A 24 12.50 -7.91 33.77
N PHE A 25 12.63 -7.06 34.78
CA PHE A 25 13.93 -6.62 35.27
C PHE A 25 14.51 -7.72 36.13
N GLY A 26 15.47 -8.48 35.58
CA GLY A 26 16.29 -9.40 36.36
C GLY A 26 17.28 -8.63 37.23
N GLN A 27 17.06 -8.60 38.54
CA GLN A 27 18.11 -8.23 39.47
C GLN A 27 19.07 -9.41 39.60
N SER A 28 20.33 -9.17 39.19
CA SER A 28 21.43 -10.10 39.43
C SER A 28 21.81 -10.09 40.92
N ALA A 29 21.52 -11.16 41.61
CA ALA A 29 22.13 -11.40 42.93
C ALA A 29 23.58 -11.85 42.69
N TYR A 30 24.53 -11.10 43.20
CA TYR A 30 25.94 -11.51 43.29
C TYR A 30 26.08 -12.58 44.34
N ALA A 31 26.41 -13.80 43.95
CA ALA A 31 26.96 -14.81 44.83
C ALA A 31 28.45 -14.93 44.52
N GLU A 32 29.29 -14.54 45.49
CA GLU A 32 30.73 -14.81 45.48
C GLU A 32 30.97 -16.32 45.61
N THR A 33 31.49 -16.94 44.57
CA THR A 33 32.10 -18.26 44.64
C THR A 33 33.55 -18.19 44.19
N LYS A 34 34.40 -18.69 45.08
CA LYS A 34 35.85 -18.83 45.00
C LYS A 34 36.27 -19.61 43.74
N PRO A 35 37.33 -19.22 43.01
CA PRO A 35 37.68 -19.88 41.76
C PRO A 35 38.36 -21.22 42.01
N ALA A 36 37.80 -22.29 41.42
CA ALA A 36 38.53 -23.52 41.14
C ALA A 36 39.26 -23.32 39.82
N ALA A 37 40.55 -23.63 39.81
CA ALA A 37 41.37 -23.60 38.62
C ALA A 37 40.80 -24.59 37.58
N ALA A 38 40.23 -24.06 36.53
CA ALA A 38 39.86 -24.81 35.32
C ALA A 38 40.82 -24.44 34.21
N GLU A 39 41.40 -25.46 33.58
CA GLU A 39 42.14 -25.32 32.33
C GLU A 39 41.33 -24.59 31.31
N GLU A 40 41.82 -23.41 30.89
CA GLU A 40 41.27 -22.67 29.79
C GLU A 40 41.41 -23.47 28.47
N SER A 41 40.38 -24.19 28.08
CA SER A 41 40.20 -24.55 26.70
C SER A 41 39.86 -23.25 25.92
N VAL A 42 40.82 -22.79 25.13
CA VAL A 42 40.60 -21.71 24.20
C VAL A 42 39.52 -22.19 23.23
N GLN A 43 38.29 -21.79 23.49
CA GLN A 43 37.19 -21.98 22.54
C GLN A 43 37.41 -20.96 21.44
N GLU A 44 37.96 -21.41 20.30
CA GLU A 44 37.99 -20.56 19.08
C GLU A 44 36.57 -20.11 18.79
N MET A 45 36.33 -18.81 18.96
CA MET A 45 35.06 -18.21 18.54
C MET A 45 34.97 -18.36 17.02
N PRO A 46 33.84 -18.86 16.52
CA PRO A 46 33.67 -18.97 15.07
C PRO A 46 33.88 -17.59 14.44
N GLU A 47 34.69 -17.57 13.39
CA GLU A 47 34.99 -16.37 12.59
C GLU A 47 33.65 -15.73 12.16
N ARG A 48 33.28 -14.65 12.81
CA ARG A 48 32.10 -13.86 12.41
C ARG A 48 32.49 -13.08 11.18
N VAL A 49 32.15 -13.62 10.02
CA VAL A 49 32.19 -12.87 8.77
C VAL A 49 31.22 -11.70 8.87
N MET A 50 31.75 -10.52 9.09
CA MET A 50 30.98 -9.30 9.09
C MET A 50 30.76 -8.90 7.63
N THR A 51 29.66 -9.36 7.04
CA THR A 51 29.27 -8.94 5.70
C THR A 51 28.77 -7.49 5.78
N ILE A 52 29.62 -6.56 5.37
CA ILE A 52 29.21 -5.15 5.22
C ILE A 52 28.35 -5.07 3.97
N ARG A 53 27.03 -4.99 4.11
CA ARG A 53 26.14 -4.71 3.00
C ARG A 53 26.41 -3.30 2.53
N SER A 54 26.90 -3.14 1.31
CA SER A 54 27.01 -1.82 0.67
C SER A 54 25.60 -1.27 0.51
N ARG A 55 25.30 -0.10 1.09
CA ARG A 55 24.03 0.58 0.89
C ARG A 55 23.97 1.07 -0.56
N SER A 56 22.97 0.59 -1.29
CA SER A 56 22.73 1.02 -2.66
C SER A 56 21.53 1.95 -2.72
N LEU A 57 21.80 3.23 -2.93
CA LEU A 57 20.75 4.24 -3.14
C LEU A 57 20.19 4.20 -4.57
N ARG A 58 20.75 3.40 -5.47
CA ARG A 58 20.31 3.20 -6.85
C ARG A 58 20.10 1.73 -7.12
N ALA A 59 19.00 1.40 -7.77
CA ALA A 59 18.76 0.05 -8.26
C ALA A 59 19.54 -0.18 -9.56
N GLU A 60 20.22 -1.32 -9.64
CA GLU A 60 20.94 -1.74 -10.85
C GLU A 60 19.98 -2.29 -11.90
N THR A 61 18.91 -2.94 -11.46
CA THR A 61 17.93 -3.60 -12.33
C THR A 61 16.50 -3.22 -11.94
N VAL A 62 15.61 -3.28 -12.93
CA VAL A 62 14.18 -3.06 -12.78
C VAL A 62 13.40 -4.11 -13.57
N SER A 63 12.19 -4.40 -13.13
CA SER A 63 11.32 -5.41 -13.77
C SER A 63 9.99 -4.86 -14.27
N SER A 64 9.50 -3.77 -13.72
CA SER A 64 8.14 -3.30 -13.96
C SER A 64 7.89 -2.75 -15.37
N ALA A 65 8.93 -2.28 -16.03
CA ALA A 65 8.79 -1.68 -17.35
C ALA A 65 8.74 -2.69 -18.50
N THR A 66 9.29 -3.88 -18.30
CA THR A 66 9.39 -4.90 -19.37
C THR A 66 8.91 -6.28 -18.93
N LEU A 67 8.54 -6.46 -17.65
CA LEU A 67 8.27 -7.76 -17.02
C LEU A 67 9.46 -8.75 -17.09
N THR A 68 10.63 -8.24 -17.47
CA THR A 68 11.91 -8.92 -17.48
C THR A 68 12.88 -8.14 -16.62
N ASN A 69 13.87 -8.82 -16.05
CA ASN A 69 14.86 -8.17 -15.20
C ASN A 69 15.91 -7.49 -16.08
N MET A 70 15.81 -6.19 -16.29
CA MET A 70 16.72 -5.39 -17.12
C MET A 70 17.54 -4.43 -16.26
N LYS A 71 18.75 -4.08 -16.74
CA LYS A 71 19.50 -2.97 -16.14
C LYS A 71 18.73 -1.68 -16.29
N THR A 72 18.69 -0.87 -15.23
CA THR A 72 17.92 0.38 -15.19
C THR A 72 18.29 1.33 -16.35
N GLU A 73 19.55 1.35 -16.75
CA GLU A 73 20.05 2.18 -17.86
C GLU A 73 19.69 1.64 -19.27
N GLU A 74 19.31 0.37 -19.38
CA GLU A 74 18.98 -0.28 -20.67
C GLU A 74 17.48 -0.30 -20.96
N VAL A 75 16.64 0.09 -19.97
CA VAL A 75 15.19 0.07 -20.12
C VAL A 75 14.73 1.17 -21.09
N PRO A 76 13.96 0.85 -22.15
CA PRO A 76 13.50 1.83 -23.13
C PRO A 76 12.31 2.68 -22.63
N GLN A 77 12.26 2.96 -21.35
CA GLN A 77 11.23 3.77 -20.69
C GLN A 77 11.79 4.42 -19.43
N THR A 78 11.28 5.57 -19.05
CA THR A 78 11.71 6.24 -17.83
C THR A 78 11.17 5.49 -16.61
N VAL A 79 12.07 4.93 -15.81
CA VAL A 79 11.78 4.27 -14.53
C VAL A 79 12.60 4.93 -13.43
N ASN A 80 11.96 5.31 -12.36
CA ASN A 80 12.62 5.70 -11.12
C ASN A 80 12.45 4.59 -10.09
N VAL A 81 13.50 4.31 -9.33
CA VAL A 81 13.47 3.31 -8.27
C VAL A 81 13.81 3.97 -6.95
N ILE A 82 12.94 3.77 -5.98
CA ILE A 82 13.18 4.14 -4.59
C ILE A 82 13.56 2.85 -3.86
N THR A 83 14.84 2.70 -3.54
CA THR A 83 15.38 1.50 -2.89
C THR A 83 15.07 1.47 -1.39
N ARG A 84 15.15 0.28 -0.77
CA ARG A 84 15.04 0.14 0.68
C ARG A 84 16.02 1.06 1.41
N ASP A 85 17.28 1.06 0.99
CA ASP A 85 18.32 1.88 1.61
C ASP A 85 18.03 3.38 1.51
N LEU A 86 17.40 3.83 0.41
CA LEU A 86 16.98 5.21 0.25
C LEU A 86 15.81 5.53 1.20
N MET A 87 14.81 4.64 1.31
CA MET A 87 13.70 4.80 2.25
C MET A 87 14.19 4.88 3.69
N ASP A 88 15.12 4.00 4.07
CA ASP A 88 15.69 3.96 5.43
C ASP A 88 16.53 5.21 5.73
N SER A 89 17.33 5.67 4.75
CA SER A 89 18.15 6.87 4.91
C SER A 89 17.33 8.15 5.12
N LYS A 90 16.09 8.17 4.60
CA LYS A 90 15.13 9.27 4.74
C LYS A 90 14.17 9.08 5.92
N GLY A 91 14.18 7.90 6.55
CA GLY A 91 13.23 7.56 7.62
C GLY A 91 11.79 7.52 7.13
N SER A 92 11.57 7.10 5.86
CA SER A 92 10.24 6.99 5.28
C SER A 92 9.50 5.79 5.87
N ASP A 93 8.47 6.06 6.66
CA ASP A 93 7.70 5.05 7.36
C ASP A 93 6.33 4.78 6.73
N SER A 94 5.97 5.55 5.70
CA SER A 94 4.75 5.37 4.94
C SER A 94 5.03 5.38 3.43
N LEU A 95 4.16 4.73 2.66
CA LEU A 95 4.24 4.73 1.19
C LEU A 95 4.16 6.16 0.63
N VAL A 96 3.32 7.01 1.23
CA VAL A 96 3.18 8.42 0.84
C VAL A 96 4.50 9.18 1.00
N GLU A 97 5.19 9.02 2.14
CA GLU A 97 6.50 9.67 2.35
C GLU A 97 7.57 9.13 1.40
N ALA A 98 7.57 7.82 1.15
CA ALA A 98 8.47 7.23 0.18
C ALA A 98 8.25 7.81 -1.24
N LEU A 99 7.01 7.89 -1.68
CA LEU A 99 6.65 8.38 -3.02
C LEU A 99 6.95 9.88 -3.22
N ARG A 100 6.96 10.68 -2.15
CA ARG A 100 7.37 12.10 -2.20
C ARG A 100 8.84 12.29 -2.59
N MET A 101 9.65 11.24 -2.58
CA MET A 101 11.03 11.29 -3.08
C MET A 101 11.11 11.38 -4.60
N ASP A 102 10.03 11.06 -5.32
CA ASP A 102 9.94 11.27 -6.77
C ASP A 102 9.14 12.54 -7.08
N SER A 103 9.80 13.54 -7.65
CA SER A 103 9.20 14.83 -7.99
C SER A 103 8.06 14.76 -9.02
N SER A 104 7.95 13.67 -9.77
CA SER A 104 6.86 13.47 -10.73
C SER A 104 5.60 12.88 -10.11
N VAL A 105 5.68 12.39 -8.86
CA VAL A 105 4.57 11.81 -8.14
C VAL A 105 3.99 12.85 -7.19
N ASN A 106 2.72 13.14 -7.35
CA ASN A 106 1.98 13.93 -6.39
C ASN A 106 1.07 12.99 -5.59
N THR A 107 1.26 12.98 -4.31
CA THR A 107 0.50 12.16 -3.35
C THR A 107 -0.74 12.88 -2.83
N GLY A 108 -1.27 13.86 -3.54
CA GLY A 108 -2.58 14.47 -3.32
C GLY A 108 -2.93 14.99 -1.92
N GLY A 109 -1.94 15.24 -1.07
CA GLY A 109 -2.15 15.53 0.35
C GLY A 109 -2.44 14.26 1.17
N ASP A 110 -2.51 14.39 2.47
CA ASP A 110 -2.83 13.26 3.35
C ASP A 110 -4.23 12.71 3.00
N MET A 111 -4.25 11.47 2.64
CA MET A 111 -5.26 10.78 1.85
C MET A 111 -6.56 10.49 2.57
N LEU A 112 -6.65 10.84 3.82
CA LEU A 112 -7.90 10.81 4.59
C LEU A 112 -8.96 11.77 4.05
N LEU A 113 -8.55 12.69 3.16
CA LEU A 113 -9.44 13.58 2.44
C LEU A 113 -10.05 12.97 1.19
N SER A 114 -9.36 11.99 0.60
CA SER A 114 -9.89 11.27 -0.54
C SER A 114 -10.73 10.09 -0.04
N ARG A 115 -12.01 10.20 -0.21
CA ARG A 115 -13.00 9.15 0.12
C ARG A 115 -12.83 7.85 -0.67
N THR A 116 -11.85 7.81 -1.51
CA THR A 116 -11.51 6.68 -2.37
C THR A 116 -10.02 6.44 -2.25
N ALA A 117 -9.63 5.19 -2.26
CA ALA A 117 -8.27 4.68 -2.21
C ALA A 117 -7.19 5.61 -2.78
N ASP A 118 -5.98 5.42 -2.32
CA ASP A 118 -4.75 6.08 -2.72
C ASP A 118 -4.76 6.64 -4.14
N GLN A 119 -5.01 7.94 -4.27
CA GLN A 119 -4.94 8.61 -5.55
C GLN A 119 -3.58 9.27 -5.69
N TYR A 120 -2.68 8.58 -6.35
CA TYR A 120 -1.43 9.16 -6.79
C TYR A 120 -1.61 9.74 -8.18
N THR A 121 -0.97 10.87 -8.44
CA THR A 121 -0.83 11.39 -9.80
C THR A 121 0.63 11.28 -10.21
N ILE A 122 0.87 10.81 -11.42
CA ILE A 122 2.20 10.82 -12.02
C ILE A 122 2.17 11.80 -13.19
N ARG A 123 3.06 12.79 -13.17
CA ARG A 123 3.12 13.85 -14.19
C ARG A 123 1.80 14.60 -14.38
N GLY A 124 0.99 14.74 -13.32
CA GLY A 124 -0.31 15.39 -13.33
C GLY A 124 -1.49 14.53 -13.80
N PHE A 125 -1.24 13.29 -14.25
CA PHE A 125 -2.31 12.36 -14.61
C PHE A 125 -2.81 11.63 -13.36
N ALA A 126 -4.09 11.73 -13.08
CA ALA A 126 -4.73 11.03 -11.98
C ALA A 126 -4.90 9.54 -12.27
N GLY A 127 -5.05 8.73 -11.22
CA GLY A 127 -5.35 7.32 -11.35
C GLY A 127 -4.14 6.45 -11.67
N SER A 128 -2.98 6.82 -11.14
CA SER A 128 -1.82 5.93 -11.17
C SER A 128 -2.12 4.69 -10.34
N ASP A 129 -1.95 3.53 -10.95
CA ASP A 129 -2.17 2.27 -10.28
C ASP A 129 -0.98 1.93 -9.38
N VAL A 130 -1.29 1.54 -8.16
CA VAL A 130 -0.32 0.89 -7.27
C VAL A 130 -0.48 -0.61 -7.40
N GLN A 131 0.62 -1.30 -7.64
CA GLN A 131 0.68 -2.73 -7.84
C GLN A 131 1.66 -3.36 -6.87
N ILE A 132 1.44 -4.63 -6.55
CA ILE A 132 2.41 -5.47 -5.87
C ILE A 132 2.80 -6.55 -6.88
N GLY A 133 4.03 -6.52 -7.38
CA GLY A 133 4.38 -7.31 -8.54
C GLY A 133 3.46 -6.92 -9.73
N ASN A 134 2.68 -7.85 -10.23
CA ASN A 134 1.70 -7.59 -11.29
C ASN A 134 0.25 -7.55 -10.76
N MET A 135 0.07 -7.54 -9.45
CA MET A 135 -1.24 -7.53 -8.82
C MET A 135 -1.62 -6.11 -8.43
N PRO A 136 -2.81 -5.63 -8.83
CA PRO A 136 -3.36 -4.38 -8.31
C PRO A 136 -3.46 -4.42 -6.79
N LEU A 137 -3.04 -3.35 -6.14
CA LEU A 137 -3.21 -3.23 -4.70
C LEU A 137 -4.71 -3.18 -4.37
N PRO A 138 -5.21 -4.04 -3.47
CA PRO A 138 -6.61 -3.99 -3.06
C PRO A 138 -6.99 -2.60 -2.55
N ARG A 139 -8.16 -2.13 -2.93
CA ARG A 139 -8.70 -0.88 -2.37
C ARG A 139 -8.74 -0.99 -0.86
N GLY A 140 -8.22 0.00 -0.15
CA GLY A 140 -8.06 -0.02 1.30
C GLY A 140 -6.74 -0.62 1.80
N MET A 141 -6.04 -1.47 1.05
CA MET A 141 -4.65 -1.83 1.40
C MET A 141 -3.67 -0.68 1.13
N GLY A 142 -3.98 0.18 0.18
CA GLY A 142 -3.19 1.37 -0.10
C GLY A 142 -3.04 2.29 1.11
N TYR A 143 -4.05 2.39 1.95
CA TYR A 143 -3.96 3.11 3.21
C TYR A 143 -2.98 2.47 4.20
N GLY A 144 -2.63 1.22 3.98
CA GLY A 144 -1.99 0.42 5.00
C GLY A 144 -0.77 -0.37 4.60
N MET A 145 -0.36 -0.41 3.31
CA MET A 145 0.83 -1.19 2.97
C MET A 145 2.03 -0.67 3.76
N ASP A 146 2.53 -1.55 4.61
CA ASP A 146 3.64 -1.21 5.49
C ASP A 146 4.95 -1.18 4.70
N THR A 147 5.68 -0.08 4.81
CA THR A 147 6.96 0.08 4.09
C THR A 147 8.01 -0.93 4.52
N SER A 148 7.89 -1.53 5.72
CA SER A 148 8.81 -2.58 6.15
C SER A 148 8.77 -3.84 5.29
N LEU A 149 7.69 -4.06 4.53
CA LEU A 149 7.54 -5.17 3.59
C LEU A 149 8.16 -4.90 2.22
N ILE A 150 8.46 -3.63 1.91
CA ILE A 150 8.85 -3.19 0.58
C ILE A 150 10.38 -3.20 0.47
N GLU A 151 10.90 -3.87 -0.54
CA GLU A 151 12.33 -3.84 -0.89
C GLU A 151 12.63 -2.66 -1.82
N ASN A 152 11.81 -2.47 -2.86
CA ASN A 152 11.94 -1.37 -3.81
C ASN A 152 10.57 -0.87 -4.25
N ILE A 153 10.50 0.41 -4.63
CA ILE A 153 9.34 0.99 -5.31
C ILE A 153 9.80 1.39 -6.71
N GLU A 154 9.24 0.75 -7.73
CA GLU A 154 9.52 1.06 -9.13
C GLU A 154 8.42 1.95 -9.69
N ILE A 155 8.76 3.15 -10.15
CA ILE A 155 7.83 4.13 -10.70
C ILE A 155 8.08 4.22 -12.20
N VAL A 156 7.21 3.59 -12.97
CA VAL A 156 7.25 3.60 -14.43
C VAL A 156 6.47 4.81 -14.92
N LYS A 157 7.11 5.67 -15.71
CA LYS A 157 6.53 6.94 -16.16
C LYS A 157 6.10 6.87 -17.63
N GLY A 158 4.88 7.31 -17.91
CA GLY A 158 4.27 7.27 -19.22
C GLY A 158 3.28 6.12 -19.39
N PRO A 159 2.70 5.94 -20.59
CA PRO A 159 1.67 4.94 -20.82
C PRO A 159 2.14 3.52 -20.55
N ILE A 160 1.45 2.79 -19.67
CA ILE A 160 1.77 1.42 -19.28
C ILE A 160 0.75 0.39 -19.78
N GLY A 161 -0.26 0.80 -20.50
CA GLY A 161 -1.34 -0.06 -20.97
C GLY A 161 -0.86 -1.32 -21.70
N SER A 162 0.28 -1.23 -22.38
CA SER A 162 0.91 -2.36 -23.08
C SER A 162 1.61 -3.37 -22.17
N ILE A 163 1.80 -3.08 -20.90
CA ILE A 163 2.47 -3.98 -19.94
C ILE A 163 1.45 -4.56 -18.96
N SER A 164 0.80 -3.69 -18.22
CA SER A 164 -0.12 -4.08 -17.15
C SER A 164 -1.59 -4.12 -17.60
N GLY A 165 -1.85 -3.74 -18.85
CA GLY A 165 -3.20 -3.48 -19.35
C GLY A 165 -3.76 -2.20 -18.76
N GLY A 166 -4.70 -1.55 -19.42
CA GLY A 166 -5.40 -0.41 -18.85
C GLY A 166 -6.12 -0.85 -17.60
N GLN A 167 -5.60 -0.48 -16.41
CA GLN A 167 -6.22 -0.91 -15.16
C GLN A 167 -7.56 -0.21 -14.94
N THR A 168 -8.56 -1.00 -14.83
CA THR A 168 -9.69 -0.97 -13.90
C THR A 168 -10.33 0.36 -13.60
N SER A 169 -10.46 1.25 -14.52
CA SER A 169 -11.58 2.14 -14.35
C SER A 169 -12.37 2.16 -15.64
N THR A 170 -13.63 2.05 -15.48
CA THR A 170 -14.66 2.31 -16.48
C THR A 170 -14.51 3.66 -17.20
N LEU A 171 -13.45 4.41 -16.94
CA LEU A 171 -13.22 5.79 -17.37
C LEU A 171 -11.81 6.03 -17.93
N GLY A 172 -11.37 5.26 -18.88
CA GLY A 172 -10.47 5.59 -19.99
C GLY A 172 -9.14 6.33 -19.82
N ALA A 173 -8.82 6.95 -18.70
CA ALA A 173 -7.65 7.84 -18.53
C ALA A 173 -6.61 7.36 -17.50
N TYR A 174 -6.84 6.24 -16.86
CA TYR A 174 -5.96 5.71 -15.83
C TYR A 174 -4.76 5.00 -16.45
N GLY A 175 -3.57 5.25 -15.88
CA GLY A 175 -2.31 4.68 -16.37
C GLY A 175 -1.60 5.50 -17.45
N ALA A 176 -2.16 6.62 -17.91
CA ALA A 176 -1.47 7.48 -18.88
C ALA A 176 -0.20 8.13 -18.29
N GLY A 177 -0.20 8.43 -16.99
CA GLY A 177 0.94 8.99 -16.28
C GLY A 177 2.01 7.96 -15.94
N GLY A 178 1.61 6.69 -15.76
CA GLY A 178 2.48 5.61 -15.34
C GLY A 178 1.89 4.70 -14.28
N SER A 179 2.72 3.86 -13.67
CA SER A 179 2.38 2.99 -12.55
C SER A 179 3.42 3.03 -11.44
N ILE A 180 2.99 2.66 -10.26
CA ILE A 180 3.82 2.44 -9.09
C ILE A 180 3.78 0.94 -8.78
N ASN A 181 4.92 0.27 -8.81
CA ASN A 181 5.00 -1.14 -8.48
C ASN A 181 5.83 -1.34 -7.21
N LEU A 182 5.25 -2.01 -6.23
CA LEU A 182 5.88 -2.34 -4.97
C LEU A 182 6.53 -3.72 -5.10
N ILE A 183 7.84 -3.77 -5.01
CA ILE A 183 8.60 -5.01 -4.95
C ILE A 183 8.74 -5.38 -3.49
N LEU A 184 8.17 -6.52 -3.11
CA LEU A 184 8.23 -6.99 -1.73
C LEU A 184 9.55 -7.69 -1.43
N LYS A 185 9.91 -7.70 -0.15
CA LYS A 185 11.05 -8.44 0.37
C LYS A 185 10.87 -9.93 0.13
N GLU A 186 11.93 -10.60 -0.31
CA GLU A 186 12.00 -12.06 -0.39
C GLU A 186 12.99 -12.61 0.65
N PRO A 187 12.82 -13.85 1.15
CA PRO A 187 13.84 -14.53 1.94
C PRO A 187 15.06 -14.88 1.09
N ASP A 188 16.23 -14.70 1.67
CA ASP A 188 17.51 -15.20 1.16
C ASP A 188 18.02 -16.34 2.05
N PHE A 189 19.12 -17.00 1.67
CA PHE A 189 19.76 -18.06 2.44
C PHE A 189 20.86 -17.47 3.32
N LEU A 190 20.51 -16.38 4.02
CA LEU A 190 21.38 -15.73 5.01
C LEU A 190 20.59 -15.49 6.30
N GLU A 191 21.06 -16.04 7.41
CA GLU A 191 20.46 -15.74 8.72
C GLU A 191 20.65 -14.27 9.05
N ARG A 192 19.53 -13.63 9.36
CA ARG A 192 19.54 -12.22 9.70
C ARG A 192 18.40 -11.92 10.65
N THR A 193 18.68 -11.14 11.69
CA THR A 193 17.66 -10.53 12.54
C THR A 193 17.96 -9.05 12.62
N GLU A 194 17.03 -8.23 12.17
CA GLU A 194 17.11 -6.79 12.26
C GLU A 194 15.98 -6.27 13.14
N LEU A 195 16.32 -5.52 14.18
CA LEU A 195 15.38 -4.83 15.05
C LEU A 195 15.56 -3.34 14.84
N THR A 196 14.51 -2.68 14.37
CA THR A 196 14.48 -1.23 14.20
C THR A 196 13.44 -0.64 15.12
N ALA A 197 13.82 0.39 15.88
CA ALA A 197 12.89 1.15 16.69
C ALA A 197 13.19 2.64 16.52
N TYR A 198 12.15 3.43 16.36
CA TYR A 198 12.32 4.87 16.34
C TYR A 198 11.15 5.59 17.00
N ALA A 199 11.42 6.83 17.42
CA ALA A 199 10.42 7.75 17.93
C ALA A 199 10.55 9.09 17.19
N ARG A 200 9.44 9.61 16.72
CA ARG A 200 9.34 10.99 16.21
C ARG A 200 8.53 11.79 17.22
N LEU A 201 9.16 12.78 17.81
CA LEU A 201 8.57 13.62 18.83
C LEU A 201 8.53 15.06 18.36
N SER A 202 7.38 15.68 18.46
CA SER A 202 7.19 17.10 18.22
C SER A 202 6.36 17.70 19.36
N HIS A 203 6.26 19.01 19.40
CA HIS A 203 5.46 19.69 20.44
C HIS A 203 3.99 19.22 20.45
N HIS A 204 3.43 18.89 19.31
CA HIS A 204 2.03 18.53 19.15
C HIS A 204 1.77 17.10 18.69
N GLY A 205 2.80 16.37 18.22
CA GLY A 205 2.63 15.03 17.67
C GLY A 205 3.68 14.04 18.16
N GLN A 206 3.29 12.77 18.21
CA GLN A 206 4.15 11.68 18.65
C GLN A 206 3.94 10.49 17.74
N LYS A 207 5.04 9.83 17.36
CA LYS A 207 5.03 8.56 16.63
C LYS A 207 6.08 7.63 17.20
N TYR A 208 5.67 6.41 17.45
CA TYR A 208 6.55 5.33 17.92
C TYR A 208 6.37 4.15 16.97
N ARG A 209 7.47 3.57 16.54
CA ARG A 209 7.45 2.39 15.68
C ARG A 209 8.55 1.43 16.07
N ALA A 210 8.21 0.14 16.04
CA ALA A 210 9.16 -0.96 16.16
C ALA A 210 8.92 -1.95 15.02
N THR A 211 10.01 -2.48 14.47
CA THR A 211 9.97 -3.46 13.38
C THR A 211 10.99 -4.55 13.65
N ILE A 212 10.58 -5.80 13.47
CA ILE A 212 11.43 -6.99 13.50
C ILE A 212 11.41 -7.58 12.09
N ASP A 213 12.58 -7.81 11.51
CA ASP A 213 12.76 -8.46 10.21
C ASP A 213 13.74 -9.62 10.41
N ASP A 214 13.21 -10.83 10.47
CA ASP A 214 13.97 -12.04 10.79
C ASP A 214 13.95 -13.02 9.62
N THR A 215 15.12 -13.52 9.23
CA THR A 215 15.28 -14.53 8.19
C THR A 215 15.96 -15.76 8.75
N ARG A 216 15.32 -16.90 8.56
CA ARG A 216 15.83 -18.22 8.92
C ARG A 216 15.78 -19.13 7.68
N TYR A 217 16.74 -20.02 7.54
CA TYR A 217 16.78 -20.93 6.41
C TYR A 217 17.29 -22.33 6.79
N ARG A 218 17.02 -23.26 5.91
CA ARG A 218 17.57 -24.60 5.92
C ARG A 218 17.94 -25.01 4.50
N GLY A 219 19.11 -25.60 4.29
CA GLY A 219 19.65 -25.89 2.96
C GLY A 219 20.39 -24.69 2.40
N ASP A 220 20.37 -24.52 1.09
CA ASP A 220 21.10 -23.47 0.39
C ASP A 220 20.34 -22.98 -0.87
N GLU A 221 20.97 -22.14 -1.68
CA GLU A 221 20.40 -21.60 -2.92
C GLU A 221 20.14 -22.64 -4.00
N THR A 222 20.63 -23.87 -3.84
CA THR A 222 20.41 -24.95 -4.79
C THR A 222 19.31 -25.92 -4.37
N ASN A 223 19.12 -26.11 -3.06
CA ASN A 223 18.03 -26.90 -2.49
C ASN A 223 17.82 -26.46 -1.05
N GLY A 224 16.79 -25.69 -0.81
CA GLY A 224 16.57 -25.14 0.52
C GLY A 224 15.21 -24.54 0.71
N PHE A 225 14.97 -24.17 1.97
CA PHE A 225 13.79 -23.47 2.41
C PHE A 225 14.22 -22.27 3.27
N ALA A 226 13.66 -21.12 2.99
CA ALA A 226 13.90 -19.92 3.77
C ALA A 226 12.55 -19.29 4.20
N LEU A 227 12.53 -18.80 5.43
CA LEU A 227 11.40 -18.06 6.01
C LEU A 227 11.91 -16.68 6.43
N ARG A 228 11.28 -15.63 5.93
CA ARG A 228 11.46 -14.26 6.41
C ARG A 228 10.18 -13.83 7.09
N THR A 229 10.29 -13.34 8.31
CA THR A 229 9.15 -12.83 9.08
C THR A 229 9.35 -11.36 9.37
N VAL A 230 8.45 -10.54 8.87
CA VAL A 230 8.44 -9.10 9.16
C VAL A 230 7.26 -8.80 10.07
N VAL A 231 7.56 -8.20 11.22
CA VAL A 231 6.56 -7.73 12.19
C VAL A 231 6.78 -6.25 12.43
N ALA A 232 5.75 -5.45 12.30
CA ALA A 232 5.81 -4.04 12.62
C ALA A 232 4.65 -3.62 13.52
N ALA A 233 4.93 -2.76 14.47
CA ALA A 233 3.95 -2.13 15.34
C ALA A 233 4.19 -0.62 15.38
N GLU A 234 3.13 0.15 15.23
CA GLU A 234 3.19 1.60 15.17
C GLU A 234 2.08 2.22 15.99
N TYR A 235 2.40 3.28 16.69
CA TYR A 235 1.46 4.20 17.31
C TYR A 235 1.78 5.61 16.87
N GLU A 236 0.77 6.35 16.40
CA GLU A 236 0.91 7.73 16.00
C GLU A 236 -0.19 8.59 16.60
N ARG A 237 0.21 9.69 17.24
CA ARG A 237 -0.66 10.78 17.61
C ARG A 237 -0.31 11.99 16.74
N PRO A 238 -1.10 12.26 15.68
CA PRO A 238 -0.84 13.39 14.78
C PRO A 238 -0.88 14.74 15.52
N PHE A 239 -0.17 15.74 15.01
CA PHE A 239 -0.09 17.08 15.62
C PHE A 239 -1.43 17.81 15.70
N TRP A 240 -2.31 17.51 14.76
CA TRP A 240 -3.66 18.12 14.71
C TRP A 240 -4.66 17.45 15.63
N LEU A 241 -4.32 16.35 16.25
CA LEU A 241 -5.23 15.64 17.15
C LEU A 241 -5.22 16.29 18.53
N SER A 242 -6.24 17.11 18.81
CA SER A 242 -6.35 17.83 20.09
C SER A 242 -7.01 17.01 21.20
N ASN A 243 -6.77 17.44 22.44
CA ASN A 243 -7.59 17.20 23.63
C ASN A 243 -8.04 15.75 23.91
N GLY A 244 -7.10 14.88 24.28
CA GLY A 244 -7.43 13.58 24.89
C GLY A 244 -7.94 12.51 23.92
N ALA A 245 -8.05 12.81 22.63
CA ALA A 245 -8.39 11.81 21.64
C ALA A 245 -7.24 10.82 21.43
N ASN A 246 -7.59 9.54 21.32
CA ASN A 246 -6.62 8.47 21.12
C ASN A 246 -5.97 8.56 19.72
N GLY A 247 -4.66 8.38 19.69
CA GLY A 247 -3.89 8.26 18.46
C GLY A 247 -4.28 7.05 17.60
N GLY A 248 -3.54 6.85 16.53
CA GLY A 248 -3.66 5.71 15.63
C GLY A 248 -2.76 4.56 16.04
N GLN A 249 -3.12 3.36 15.62
CA GLN A 249 -2.34 2.14 15.79
C GLN A 249 -2.30 1.38 14.48
N LYS A 250 -1.14 0.81 14.16
CA LYS A 250 -0.96 -0.05 12.99
C LYS A 250 -0.11 -1.25 13.38
N TYR A 251 -0.54 -2.42 12.94
CA TYR A 251 0.16 -3.68 13.14
C TYR A 251 0.28 -4.41 11.81
N THR A 252 1.44 -4.97 11.57
CA THR A 252 1.74 -5.76 10.38
C THR A 252 2.47 -7.03 10.78
N VAL A 253 2.03 -8.16 10.23
CA VAL A 253 2.72 -9.45 10.37
C VAL A 253 2.77 -10.09 8.99
N SER A 254 3.97 -10.39 8.50
CA SER A 254 4.16 -10.93 7.17
C SER A 254 5.20 -12.06 7.18
N PRO A 255 4.78 -13.32 7.27
CA PRO A 255 5.63 -14.45 6.96
C PRO A 255 5.73 -14.63 5.45
N ILE A 256 6.96 -14.77 4.96
CA ILE A 256 7.31 -14.94 3.55
C ILE A 256 8.15 -16.21 3.46
N PHE A 257 7.74 -17.15 2.61
CA PHE A 257 8.37 -18.44 2.45
C PHE A 257 9.02 -18.53 1.07
N ARG A 258 10.25 -18.97 1.01
CA ARG A 258 10.93 -19.32 -0.24
C ARG A 258 11.33 -20.78 -0.22
N TRP A 259 10.97 -21.45 -1.27
CA TRP A 259 11.33 -22.86 -1.54
C TRP A 259 12.23 -22.88 -2.76
N GLN A 260 13.47 -23.27 -2.56
CA GLN A 260 14.40 -23.56 -3.62
C GLN A 260 14.39 -25.06 -3.85
N HIS A 261 13.74 -25.52 -4.93
CA HIS A 261 13.59 -26.94 -5.23
C HIS A 261 14.87 -27.52 -5.85
N ASP A 262 15.48 -26.74 -6.70
CA ASP A 262 16.78 -26.98 -7.35
C ASP A 262 17.36 -25.62 -7.79
N SER A 263 18.58 -25.63 -8.37
CA SER A 263 19.23 -24.38 -8.84
C SER A 263 18.46 -23.60 -9.93
N ARG A 264 17.39 -24.17 -10.47
CA ARG A 264 16.58 -23.60 -11.56
C ARG A 264 15.13 -23.33 -11.17
N THR A 265 14.67 -23.83 -10.02
CA THR A 265 13.26 -23.83 -9.66
C THR A 265 13.07 -23.24 -8.28
N LYS A 266 12.35 -22.14 -8.19
CA LYS A 266 11.96 -21.53 -6.92
C LYS A 266 10.45 -21.31 -6.82
N THR A 267 9.95 -21.37 -5.60
CA THR A 267 8.59 -20.96 -5.24
C THR A 267 8.65 -19.99 -4.09
N VAL A 268 7.92 -18.89 -4.18
CA VAL A 268 7.80 -17.89 -3.11
C VAL A 268 6.33 -17.74 -2.74
N LEU A 269 6.02 -17.88 -1.47
CA LEU A 269 4.70 -17.56 -0.90
C LEU A 269 4.86 -16.34 0.02
N THR A 270 4.28 -15.23 -0.36
CA THR A 270 4.23 -14.02 0.46
C THR A 270 2.84 -13.90 1.07
N THR A 271 2.79 -13.76 2.39
CA THR A 271 1.54 -13.46 3.09
C THR A 271 1.73 -12.21 3.96
N SER A 272 0.66 -11.43 4.12
CA SER A 272 0.69 -10.25 4.98
C SER A 272 -0.67 -10.01 5.61
N PHE A 273 -0.66 -9.82 6.93
CA PHE A 273 -1.81 -9.41 7.73
C PHE A 273 -1.56 -8.02 8.25
N GLN A 274 -2.48 -7.11 8.02
CA GLN A 274 -2.35 -5.74 8.50
C GLN A 274 -3.64 -5.31 9.18
N TYR A 275 -3.48 -4.57 10.27
CA TYR A 275 -4.55 -3.89 10.99
C TYR A 275 -4.18 -2.45 11.20
N GLN A 276 -5.11 -1.55 10.94
CA GLN A 276 -4.95 -0.13 11.20
C GLN A 276 -6.21 0.42 11.87
N ASN A 277 -6.02 1.24 12.89
CA ASN A 277 -7.06 2.06 13.48
C ASN A 277 -6.49 3.46 13.70
N SER A 278 -6.94 4.43 12.94
CA SER A 278 -6.37 5.78 12.94
C SER A 278 -7.46 6.84 13.03
N PRO A 279 -7.23 7.96 13.74
CA PRO A 279 -8.13 9.09 13.70
C PRO A 279 -8.16 9.71 12.31
N THR A 280 -9.30 10.27 11.92
CA THR A 280 -9.51 10.92 10.64
C THR A 280 -9.68 12.42 10.76
N THR A 281 -9.30 13.14 9.70
CA THR A 281 -9.54 14.59 9.55
C THR A 281 -9.75 14.90 8.08
N MET A 282 -10.45 15.98 7.79
CA MET A 282 -10.53 16.54 6.43
C MET A 282 -9.47 17.62 6.15
N GLY A 283 -8.50 17.77 7.06
CA GLY A 283 -7.39 18.72 6.92
C GLY A 283 -7.69 20.13 7.39
N ILE A 284 -6.78 21.04 7.09
CA ILE A 284 -6.87 22.45 7.47
C ILE A 284 -7.54 23.23 6.34
N PRO A 285 -8.54 24.09 6.65
CA PRO A 285 -9.23 24.85 5.61
C PRO A 285 -8.32 25.89 4.96
N VAL A 286 -8.44 26.02 3.65
CA VAL A 286 -7.78 27.03 2.84
C VAL A 286 -8.84 27.85 2.12
N LEU A 287 -8.87 29.15 2.35
CA LEU A 287 -9.77 30.09 1.70
C LEU A 287 -8.97 31.18 0.99
N GLY A 288 -9.27 31.44 -0.26
CA GLY A 288 -8.55 32.46 -1.04
C GLY A 288 -7.03 32.26 -1.10
N GLY A 289 -6.57 31.00 -1.03
CA GLY A 289 -5.13 30.65 -1.04
C GLY A 289 -4.43 30.77 0.32
N HIS A 290 -5.15 31.10 1.39
CA HIS A 290 -4.60 31.24 2.74
C HIS A 290 -5.17 30.20 3.70
N PHE A 291 -4.34 29.68 4.60
CA PHE A 291 -4.79 28.85 5.71
C PHE A 291 -5.67 29.67 6.64
N VAL A 292 -6.81 29.10 7.05
CA VAL A 292 -7.78 29.75 7.91
C VAL A 292 -7.89 28.99 9.23
N GLY A 293 -7.80 29.72 10.33
CA GLY A 293 -7.87 29.16 11.69
C GLY A 293 -6.54 28.61 12.22
N PRO A 294 -6.54 28.04 13.43
CA PRO A 294 -5.35 27.47 14.04
C PRO A 294 -4.82 26.27 13.24
N TYR A 295 -3.49 26.21 13.04
CA TYR A 295 -2.85 25.14 12.28
C TYR A 295 -2.92 23.76 12.97
N ASP A 296 -3.13 23.76 14.29
CA ASP A 296 -3.26 22.59 15.15
C ASP A 296 -4.73 22.28 15.52
N ALA A 297 -5.69 22.97 14.92
CA ALA A 297 -7.09 22.70 15.14
C ALA A 297 -7.52 21.39 14.50
N TRP A 298 -8.23 20.58 15.27
CA TRP A 298 -8.80 19.34 14.76
C TRP A 298 -10.18 19.57 14.16
N TYR A 299 -10.24 19.66 12.83
CA TYR A 299 -11.52 19.71 12.10
C TYR A 299 -12.05 18.28 11.90
N GLY A 300 -12.35 17.60 13.00
CA GLY A 300 -12.77 16.21 13.02
C GLY A 300 -13.61 15.88 14.25
N SER A 301 -13.82 14.60 14.49
CA SER A 301 -14.60 14.08 15.62
C SER A 301 -13.89 12.89 16.27
N PRO A 302 -14.02 12.68 17.60
CA PRO A 302 -13.53 11.48 18.27
C PRO A 302 -14.08 10.18 17.69
N SER A 303 -15.28 10.22 17.07
CA SER A 303 -15.85 9.09 16.33
C SER A 303 -15.29 8.95 14.91
N GLY A 304 -14.56 9.94 14.41
CA GLY A 304 -13.91 9.91 13.10
C GLY A 304 -12.70 9.00 13.11
N ARG A 305 -12.86 7.77 12.60
CA ARG A 305 -11.79 6.76 12.58
C ARG A 305 -11.79 6.01 11.26
N LEU A 306 -10.60 5.61 10.87
CA LEU A 306 -10.34 4.61 9.85
C LEU A 306 -9.99 3.31 10.56
N ASN A 307 -10.79 2.27 10.36
CA ASN A 307 -10.47 0.91 10.73
C ASN A 307 -10.25 0.12 9.45
N SER A 308 -9.10 -0.49 9.31
CA SER A 308 -8.79 -1.35 8.17
C SER A 308 -8.18 -2.65 8.63
N LYS A 309 -8.65 -3.74 8.05
CA LYS A 309 -8.06 -5.08 8.18
C LYS A 309 -7.77 -5.57 6.79
N SER A 310 -6.58 -6.06 6.55
CA SER A 310 -6.23 -6.60 5.25
C SER A 310 -5.41 -7.88 5.34
N LEU A 311 -5.62 -8.70 4.35
CA LEU A 311 -4.89 -9.94 4.10
C LEU A 311 -4.40 -9.93 2.67
N LEU A 312 -3.14 -10.24 2.47
CA LEU A 312 -2.53 -10.51 1.18
C LEU A 312 -1.93 -11.90 1.20
N ALA A 313 -2.14 -12.67 0.14
CA ALA A 313 -1.42 -13.91 -0.12
C ALA A 313 -1.05 -13.94 -1.60
N MET A 314 0.23 -14.14 -1.90
CA MET A 314 0.77 -14.23 -3.26
C MET A 314 1.67 -15.44 -3.37
N LEU A 315 1.51 -16.18 -4.45
CA LEU A 315 2.34 -17.33 -4.80
C LEU A 315 3.01 -17.07 -6.14
N ASP A 316 4.32 -17.17 -6.17
CA ASP A 316 5.14 -17.03 -7.36
C ASP A 316 6.02 -18.27 -7.55
N PHE A 317 5.90 -18.87 -8.72
CA PHE A 317 6.71 -20.00 -9.15
C PHE A 317 7.54 -19.60 -10.35
N GLU A 318 8.86 -19.85 -10.30
CA GLU A 318 9.78 -19.61 -11.41
C GLU A 318 10.58 -20.88 -11.69
N ARG A 319 10.66 -21.25 -12.97
CA ARG A 319 11.50 -22.35 -13.45
C ARG A 319 12.24 -21.98 -14.72
N LYS A 320 13.56 -22.15 -14.68
CA LYS A 320 14.43 -22.04 -15.86
C LYS A 320 14.48 -23.40 -16.58
N LEU A 321 13.90 -23.45 -17.78
CA LEU A 321 13.89 -24.62 -18.63
C LEU A 321 15.07 -24.49 -19.62
N GLU A 322 16.02 -25.40 -19.49
CA GLU A 322 17.24 -25.44 -20.31
C GLU A 322 17.99 -24.10 -20.34
N LYS A 323 18.46 -23.67 -21.53
CA LYS A 323 19.28 -22.46 -21.68
C LYS A 323 18.50 -21.23 -22.16
N ILE A 324 17.27 -21.41 -22.60
CA ILE A 324 16.53 -20.40 -23.36
C ILE A 324 15.29 -19.93 -22.58
N TRP A 325 14.52 -20.84 -22.01
CA TRP A 325 13.23 -20.53 -21.46
C TRP A 325 13.23 -20.36 -19.94
N THR A 326 12.53 -19.34 -19.50
CA THR A 326 12.13 -19.18 -18.09
C THR A 326 10.61 -19.09 -18.02
N ILE A 327 10.00 -19.97 -17.26
CA ILE A 327 8.56 -19.97 -17.01
C ILE A 327 8.31 -19.35 -15.64
N ARG A 328 7.37 -18.40 -15.58
CA ARG A 328 6.86 -17.80 -14.34
C ARG A 328 5.36 -17.98 -14.28
N ILE A 329 4.89 -18.54 -13.20
CA ILE A 329 3.46 -18.71 -12.92
C ILE A 329 3.21 -18.16 -11.54
N GLY A 330 2.25 -17.29 -11.43
CA GLY A 330 1.94 -16.71 -10.13
C GLY A 330 0.52 -16.21 -10.04
N GLY A 331 0.16 -15.84 -8.85
CA GLY A 331 -1.14 -15.28 -8.57
C GLY A 331 -1.26 -14.86 -7.12
N GLY A 332 -2.32 -14.16 -6.83
CA GLY A 332 -2.55 -13.70 -5.47
C GLY A 332 -4.00 -13.35 -5.21
N ILE A 333 -4.30 -13.28 -3.95
CA ILE A 333 -5.56 -12.79 -3.42
C ILE A 333 -5.28 -11.74 -2.35
N GLY A 334 -5.99 -10.63 -2.45
CA GLY A 334 -5.99 -9.57 -1.44
C GLY A 334 -7.40 -9.36 -0.93
N TYR A 335 -7.56 -9.35 0.37
CA TYR A 335 -8.80 -8.99 1.06
C TYR A 335 -8.59 -7.74 1.88
N SER A 336 -9.54 -6.82 1.86
CA SER A 336 -9.57 -5.68 2.77
C SER A 336 -10.98 -5.39 3.24
N ASP A 337 -11.09 -5.15 4.54
CA ASP A 337 -12.29 -4.70 5.25
C ASP A 337 -12.00 -3.31 5.80
N VAL A 338 -12.70 -2.31 5.28
CA VAL A 338 -12.43 -0.90 5.57
C VAL A 338 -13.70 -0.20 6.03
N ASP A 339 -13.71 0.15 7.29
CA ASP A 339 -14.71 1.02 7.90
C ASP A 339 -14.06 2.37 8.19
N TYR A 340 -14.52 3.42 7.56
CA TYR A 340 -14.07 4.76 7.90
C TYR A 340 -15.25 5.71 8.15
N ASN A 341 -15.00 6.63 9.05
CA ASN A 341 -15.87 7.75 9.34
C ASN A 341 -15.00 9.01 9.41
N VAL A 342 -15.26 9.97 8.55
CA VAL A 342 -14.50 11.21 8.49
C VAL A 342 -15.44 12.40 8.67
N TRP A 343 -15.04 13.32 9.53
CA TRP A 343 -15.74 14.57 9.79
C TRP A 343 -14.87 15.74 9.37
N GLY A 344 -15.47 16.76 8.82
CA GLY A 344 -14.75 17.94 8.43
C GLY A 344 -15.64 19.03 7.89
N ILE A 345 -15.01 19.95 7.18
CA ILE A 345 -15.66 21.12 6.61
C ILE A 345 -16.38 20.71 5.33
N SER A 346 -17.66 21.04 5.24
CA SER A 346 -18.43 20.80 4.03
C SER A 346 -17.87 21.57 2.85
N SER A 347 -17.76 20.88 1.72
CA SER A 347 -17.40 21.48 0.42
C SER A 347 -18.62 22.10 -0.30
N SER A 348 -19.84 21.93 0.23
CA SER A 348 -21.05 22.46 -0.40
C SER A 348 -22.04 23.00 0.64
N ALA A 349 -22.81 23.99 0.23
CA ALA A 349 -23.88 24.57 1.07
C ALA A 349 -25.16 23.71 1.10
N GLY A 350 -25.23 22.64 0.32
CA GLY A 350 -26.44 21.85 0.10
C GLY A 350 -27.19 22.26 -1.18
N ARG A 351 -28.37 21.66 -1.40
CA ARG A 351 -29.16 21.90 -2.60
C ARG A 351 -29.51 23.38 -2.76
N GLY A 352 -29.28 23.95 -3.92
CA GLY A 352 -29.71 25.31 -4.31
C GLY A 352 -28.66 26.41 -4.15
N THR A 353 -27.51 26.14 -3.58
CA THR A 353 -26.42 27.12 -3.49
C THR A 353 -25.25 26.64 -4.36
N SER A 354 -24.74 27.52 -5.21
CA SER A 354 -23.55 27.16 -6.00
C SER A 354 -22.33 27.01 -5.08
N THR A 355 -21.37 26.19 -5.48
CA THR A 355 -20.11 26.02 -4.73
C THR A 355 -19.38 27.36 -4.58
N ALA A 356 -19.38 28.19 -5.63
CA ALA A 356 -18.76 29.51 -5.60
C ALA A 356 -19.45 30.46 -4.57
N ASP A 357 -20.79 30.48 -4.52
CA ASP A 357 -21.51 31.29 -3.56
C ASP A 357 -21.27 30.83 -2.12
N TYR A 358 -21.18 29.54 -1.91
CA TYR A 358 -20.85 28.99 -0.60
C TYR A 358 -19.42 29.38 -0.16
N TYR A 359 -18.43 29.29 -1.04
CA TYR A 359 -17.07 29.76 -0.75
C TYR A 359 -17.02 31.25 -0.47
N ASN A 360 -17.77 32.08 -1.22
CA ASN A 360 -17.86 33.50 -0.97
C ASN A 360 -18.50 33.80 0.40
N GLN A 361 -19.53 33.04 0.78
CA GLN A 361 -20.13 33.14 2.10
C GLN A 361 -19.16 32.74 3.22
N MET A 362 -18.37 31.68 3.04
CA MET A 362 -17.34 31.29 4.00
C MET A 362 -16.28 32.40 4.18
N ILE A 363 -15.82 32.97 3.07
CA ILE A 363 -14.84 34.06 3.09
C ILE A 363 -15.42 35.27 3.81
N ALA A 364 -16.64 35.69 3.49
CA ALA A 364 -17.29 36.87 4.05
C ALA A 364 -17.65 36.72 5.54
N SER A 365 -18.08 35.52 5.96
CA SER A 365 -18.60 35.29 7.31
C SER A 365 -17.56 34.65 8.26
N GLY A 366 -16.51 34.06 7.75
CA GLY A 366 -15.59 33.21 8.53
C GLY A 366 -16.25 31.95 9.11
N LYS A 367 -17.41 31.55 8.56
CA LYS A 367 -18.18 30.40 9.05
C LYS A 367 -18.34 29.35 7.97
N ALA A 368 -18.24 28.08 8.38
CA ALA A 368 -18.43 26.91 7.52
C ALA A 368 -19.43 25.94 8.14
N LYS A 369 -20.01 25.08 7.29
CA LYS A 369 -20.77 23.92 7.74
C LYS A 369 -19.78 22.75 7.93
N TYR A 370 -20.12 21.84 8.85
CA TYR A 370 -19.42 20.56 8.94
C TYR A 370 -20.24 19.47 8.23
N GLU A 371 -19.54 18.46 7.78
CA GLU A 371 -20.10 17.28 7.15
C GLU A 371 -19.41 16.01 7.64
N ALA A 372 -20.10 14.90 7.52
CA ALA A 372 -19.52 13.57 7.76
C ALA A 372 -19.65 12.72 6.51
N ALA A 373 -18.64 11.91 6.26
CA ALA A 373 -18.71 10.84 5.29
C ALA A 373 -18.30 9.53 5.96
N TRP A 374 -18.91 8.45 5.58
CA TRP A 374 -18.59 7.13 6.09
C TRP A 374 -18.64 6.09 4.97
N SER A 375 -17.93 5.03 5.16
CA SER A 375 -17.95 3.87 4.28
C SER A 375 -17.62 2.64 5.08
N ASP A 376 -18.35 1.57 4.83
CA ASP A 376 -18.15 0.25 5.38
C ASP A 376 -18.13 -0.72 4.21
N LYS A 377 -16.94 -1.08 3.75
CA LYS A 377 -16.76 -1.87 2.53
C LYS A 377 -15.68 -2.91 2.71
N TRP A 378 -15.95 -4.07 2.16
CA TRP A 378 -14.91 -5.05 1.92
C TRP A 378 -14.64 -5.21 0.43
N ASN A 379 -13.37 -5.52 0.14
CA ASN A 379 -12.89 -5.73 -1.21
C ASN A 379 -12.11 -7.03 -1.27
N ILE A 380 -12.32 -7.78 -2.34
CA ILE A 380 -11.47 -8.90 -2.73
C ILE A 380 -10.86 -8.58 -4.08
N ASN A 381 -9.55 -8.75 -4.20
CA ASN A 381 -8.85 -8.65 -5.47
C ASN A 381 -8.11 -9.96 -5.69
N TRP A 382 -8.08 -10.42 -6.93
CA TRP A 382 -7.34 -11.60 -7.33
C TRP A 382 -6.62 -11.37 -8.63
N ASN A 383 -5.51 -12.05 -8.80
CA ASN A 383 -4.83 -12.14 -10.06
C ASN A 383 -4.24 -13.53 -10.28
N PHE A 384 -4.06 -13.84 -11.52
CA PHE A 384 -3.29 -14.98 -12.00
C PHE A 384 -2.48 -14.52 -13.20
N TYR A 385 -1.25 -14.97 -13.35
CA TYR A 385 -0.46 -14.78 -14.55
C TYR A 385 0.40 -16.02 -14.86
N SER A 386 0.69 -16.18 -16.13
CA SER A 386 1.66 -17.15 -16.62
C SER A 386 2.46 -16.50 -17.74
N ASN A 387 3.77 -16.45 -17.56
CA ASN A 387 4.70 -15.82 -18.48
C ASN A 387 5.77 -16.83 -18.92
N ALA A 388 6.10 -16.81 -20.19
CA ALA A 388 7.25 -17.52 -20.75
C ALA A 388 8.21 -16.50 -21.36
N LEU A 389 9.42 -16.42 -20.83
CA LEU A 389 10.52 -15.61 -21.32
C LEU A 389 11.49 -16.50 -22.08
N ALA A 390 11.84 -16.10 -23.31
CA ALA A 390 12.84 -16.75 -24.14
C ALA A 390 14.03 -15.81 -24.38
N GLU A 391 15.24 -16.22 -23.99
CA GLU A 391 16.48 -15.51 -24.24
C GLU A 391 17.33 -16.27 -25.29
N PHE A 392 17.48 -15.68 -26.47
CA PHE A 392 18.22 -16.30 -27.57
C PHE A 392 18.92 -15.26 -28.46
N LYS A 393 19.72 -15.71 -29.42
CA LYS A 393 20.39 -14.84 -30.40
C LYS A 393 20.07 -15.23 -31.82
N THR A 394 19.85 -14.23 -32.69
CA THR A 394 19.79 -14.40 -34.13
C THR A 394 20.92 -13.58 -34.76
N GLY A 395 22.00 -14.26 -35.10
CA GLY A 395 23.24 -13.60 -35.51
C GLY A 395 23.81 -12.73 -34.37
N GLN A 396 23.91 -11.44 -34.59
CA GLN A 396 24.41 -10.48 -33.59
C GLN A 396 23.29 -9.86 -32.70
N VAL A 397 22.03 -10.13 -33.01
CA VAL A 397 20.91 -9.62 -32.25
C VAL A 397 20.58 -10.56 -31.10
N LYS A 398 20.55 -10.02 -29.86
CA LYS A 398 20.02 -10.72 -28.70
C LYS A 398 18.53 -10.41 -28.58
N HIS A 399 17.73 -11.45 -28.35
CA HIS A 399 16.30 -11.38 -28.13
C HIS A 399 15.96 -11.72 -26.69
N GLU A 400 15.06 -10.95 -26.08
CA GLU A 400 14.40 -11.24 -24.80
C GLU A 400 12.88 -11.22 -25.10
N ALA A 401 12.41 -12.34 -25.65
CA ALA A 401 11.01 -12.46 -26.06
C ALA A 401 10.15 -12.96 -24.91
N LEU A 402 9.06 -12.24 -24.61
CA LEU A 402 8.11 -12.54 -23.57
C LEU A 402 6.74 -12.80 -24.15
N MET A 403 6.14 -13.92 -23.78
CA MET A 403 4.71 -14.16 -23.96
C MET A 403 4.05 -14.38 -22.61
N GLY A 404 2.86 -13.83 -22.43
CA GLY A 404 2.17 -13.92 -21.17
C GLY A 404 0.66 -13.86 -21.27
N VAL A 405 0.02 -14.49 -20.32
CA VAL A 405 -1.42 -14.37 -20.09
C VAL A 405 -1.65 -13.92 -18.66
N SER A 406 -2.70 -13.14 -18.47
CA SER A 406 -3.08 -12.67 -17.14
C SER A 406 -4.60 -12.66 -16.97
N TYR A 407 -5.06 -12.91 -15.76
CA TYR A 407 -6.44 -12.76 -15.37
C TYR A 407 -6.49 -12.03 -14.05
N THR A 408 -7.20 -10.93 -13.99
CA THR A 408 -7.32 -10.11 -12.79
C THR A 408 -8.77 -9.78 -12.53
N GLY A 409 -9.13 -9.64 -11.27
CA GLY A 409 -10.46 -9.19 -10.93
C GLY A 409 -10.51 -8.55 -9.56
N SER A 410 -11.60 -7.85 -9.34
CA SER A 410 -11.93 -7.25 -8.06
C SER A 410 -13.43 -7.30 -7.81
N SER A 411 -13.79 -7.54 -6.57
CA SER A 411 -15.15 -7.41 -6.06
C SER A 411 -15.15 -6.43 -4.90
N THR A 412 -16.06 -5.48 -4.93
CA THR A 412 -16.30 -4.53 -3.86
C THR A 412 -17.73 -4.64 -3.42
N TYR A 413 -17.93 -4.90 -2.16
CA TYR A 413 -19.25 -4.96 -1.54
C TYR A 413 -19.29 -4.10 -0.29
N GLY A 414 -20.44 -3.51 -0.02
CA GLY A 414 -20.69 -2.79 1.21
C GLY A 414 -21.49 -1.53 1.02
N ASP A 415 -21.64 -0.82 2.11
CA ASP A 415 -22.42 0.38 2.20
C ASP A 415 -21.50 1.61 2.26
N GLY A 416 -21.90 2.68 1.62
CA GLY A 416 -21.22 3.95 1.73
C GLY A 416 -22.20 5.08 1.53
N SER A 417 -22.14 6.07 2.38
CA SER A 417 -22.84 7.30 2.13
C SER A 417 -21.89 8.33 1.57
N SER A 418 -22.36 9.03 0.59
CA SER A 418 -21.84 10.35 0.30
C SER A 418 -22.43 11.32 1.33
N LEU A 419 -21.57 12.21 1.86
CA LEU A 419 -21.92 13.49 2.49
C LEU A 419 -23.28 13.56 3.18
N VAL A 420 -23.31 13.28 4.45
CA VAL A 420 -24.42 13.72 5.29
C VAL A 420 -24.06 15.11 5.82
N THR A 421 -24.54 16.13 5.10
CA THR A 421 -24.67 17.45 5.70
C THR A 421 -25.70 17.32 6.80
N ASN A 422 -25.32 17.47 8.04
CA ASN A 422 -26.22 17.36 9.16
C ASN A 422 -27.23 18.55 9.17
N ALA A 423 -28.26 18.42 8.34
CA ALA A 423 -29.40 19.34 8.35
C ALA A 423 -30.33 19.11 9.54
N THR A 424 -30.13 18.04 10.32
CA THR A 424 -31.06 17.63 11.39
C THR A 424 -30.58 17.89 12.81
N ALA A 425 -29.30 18.22 13.04
CA ALA A 425 -28.95 18.78 14.35
C ALA A 425 -29.42 20.23 14.41
N ASN A 426 -30.34 20.50 15.24
CA ASN A 426 -31.09 21.74 15.51
C ASN A 426 -30.29 23.03 15.84
N THR A 427 -29.07 23.10 15.38
CA THR A 427 -28.22 24.27 15.32
C THR A 427 -27.92 24.49 13.84
N ASN A 428 -27.87 25.68 13.37
CA ASN A 428 -27.63 26.08 11.99
C ASN A 428 -26.35 25.52 11.35
N GLY A 429 -25.80 24.41 11.83
CA GLY A 429 -24.71 23.61 11.26
C GLY A 429 -23.41 24.37 10.95
N TYR A 430 -23.36 25.66 11.29
CA TYR A 430 -22.23 26.55 11.05
C TYR A 430 -21.33 26.65 12.28
N PHE A 431 -20.03 26.67 12.06
CA PHE A 431 -19.04 26.95 13.09
C PHE A 431 -18.04 28.00 12.58
N SER A 432 -17.34 28.64 13.50
CA SER A 432 -16.30 29.60 13.15
C SER A 432 -15.05 28.88 12.67
N LEU A 433 -14.51 29.24 11.51
CA LEU A 433 -13.25 28.73 10.99
C LEU A 433 -12.06 29.22 11.81
N TYR A 434 -12.18 30.42 12.41
CA TYR A 434 -11.09 31.02 13.21
C TYR A 434 -11.05 30.50 14.66
N ASN A 435 -12.19 30.03 15.16
CA ASN A 435 -12.32 29.46 16.49
C ASN A 435 -13.21 28.20 16.40
N PRO A 436 -12.68 27.10 15.81
CA PRO A 436 -13.45 25.89 15.67
C PRO A 436 -13.72 25.24 17.03
N PRO A 437 -14.81 24.48 17.17
CA PRO A 437 -15.01 23.68 18.36
C PRO A 437 -13.87 22.67 18.51
N PRO A 438 -13.59 22.19 19.72
CA PRO A 438 -12.50 21.24 19.96
C PRO A 438 -12.69 19.92 19.19
N PHE A 439 -13.92 19.60 18.81
CA PHE A 439 -14.29 18.49 17.92
C PHE A 439 -15.73 18.67 17.43
N PHE A 440 -16.07 18.00 16.33
CA PHE A 440 -17.44 17.94 15.83
C PHE A 440 -18.27 16.91 16.60
N PRO A 441 -19.61 17.09 16.70
CA PRO A 441 -20.47 16.16 17.43
C PRO A 441 -20.33 14.74 16.91
N ALA A 442 -20.30 13.78 17.83
CA ALA A 442 -20.34 12.36 17.48
C ALA A 442 -21.75 12.01 16.97
N GLY A 443 -21.83 11.30 15.89
CA GLY A 443 -23.07 10.78 15.32
C GLY A 443 -22.79 10.12 13.98
N ARG A 444 -23.42 8.99 13.73
CA ARG A 444 -23.36 8.29 12.45
C ARG A 444 -24.79 8.19 11.95
N ASP A 445 -25.11 8.97 10.93
CA ASP A 445 -26.40 8.85 10.25
C ASP A 445 -26.21 7.89 9.06
N TYR A 446 -26.86 6.74 9.16
CA TYR A 446 -26.86 5.73 8.09
C TYR A 446 -27.98 5.95 7.07
N SER A 447 -28.76 7.02 7.21
CA SER A 447 -29.81 7.34 6.24
C SER A 447 -29.16 7.78 4.92
N GLY A 448 -29.45 7.05 3.84
CA GLY A 448 -28.89 7.32 2.51
C GLY A 448 -27.68 6.45 2.15
N ALA A 449 -27.49 5.36 2.84
CA ALA A 449 -26.52 4.36 2.43
C ALA A 449 -26.85 3.81 1.04
N ASN A 450 -25.92 3.93 0.13
CA ASN A 450 -26.01 3.27 -1.17
C ASN A 450 -25.18 1.98 -1.11
N ALA A 451 -25.88 0.84 -1.23
CA ALA A 451 -25.19 -0.43 -1.40
C ALA A 451 -24.34 -0.38 -2.67
N THR A 452 -23.10 -0.84 -2.56
CA THR A 452 -22.20 -1.00 -3.70
C THR A 452 -21.96 -2.49 -3.87
N ASP A 453 -22.25 -3.00 -5.05
CA ASP A 453 -21.85 -4.35 -5.46
C ASP A 453 -21.24 -4.22 -6.87
N THR A 454 -19.95 -4.32 -6.93
CA THR A 454 -19.20 -4.19 -8.18
C THR A 454 -18.26 -5.35 -8.34
N VAL A 455 -18.31 -6.01 -9.48
CA VAL A 455 -17.33 -7.00 -9.90
C VAL A 455 -16.76 -6.58 -11.23
N VAL A 456 -15.46 -6.46 -11.30
CA VAL A 456 -14.71 -6.15 -12.52
C VAL A 456 -13.69 -7.24 -12.74
N GLN A 457 -13.62 -7.74 -13.97
CA GLN A 457 -12.70 -8.81 -14.36
C GLN A 457 -12.01 -8.43 -15.66
N ARG A 458 -10.80 -8.92 -15.83
CA ARG A 458 -10.02 -8.70 -17.05
C ARG A 458 -9.16 -9.92 -17.35
N ALA A 459 -9.21 -10.35 -18.60
CA ALA A 459 -8.27 -11.31 -19.17
C ALA A 459 -7.37 -10.57 -20.17
N GLY A 460 -6.07 -10.81 -20.10
CA GLY A 460 -5.10 -10.18 -20.99
C GLY A 460 -4.09 -11.18 -21.54
N PHE A 461 -3.59 -10.90 -22.72
CA PHE A 461 -2.42 -11.57 -23.26
C PHE A 461 -1.40 -10.53 -23.71
N LEU A 462 -0.11 -10.88 -23.66
CA LEU A 462 1.02 -10.03 -23.99
C LEU A 462 2.00 -10.80 -24.85
N LEU A 463 2.45 -10.13 -25.92
CA LEU A 463 3.63 -10.55 -26.67
C LEU A 463 4.58 -9.36 -26.75
N GLN A 464 5.87 -9.59 -26.43
CA GLN A 464 6.88 -8.54 -26.42
C GLN A 464 8.23 -9.15 -26.80
N ASP A 465 9.06 -8.40 -27.52
CA ASP A 465 10.47 -8.71 -27.70
C ASP A 465 11.33 -7.47 -27.46
N VAL A 466 12.38 -7.63 -26.67
CA VAL A 466 13.43 -6.63 -26.48
C VAL A 466 14.64 -7.08 -27.27
N LEU A 467 14.93 -6.33 -28.33
CA LEU A 467 16.02 -6.57 -29.27
C LEU A 467 17.24 -5.75 -28.86
N SER A 468 18.38 -6.42 -28.73
CA SER A 468 19.65 -5.79 -28.40
C SER A 468 20.67 -6.01 -29.51
N TYR A 469 21.19 -4.92 -30.09
CA TYR A 469 22.24 -4.92 -31.08
C TYR A 469 23.31 -3.88 -30.77
N GLY A 470 24.48 -4.29 -30.35
CA GLY A 470 25.51 -3.38 -29.84
C GLY A 470 25.00 -2.53 -28.70
N GLN A 471 25.01 -1.21 -28.89
CA GLN A 471 24.47 -0.24 -27.92
C GLN A 471 22.97 0.05 -28.10
N TRP A 472 22.36 -0.47 -29.16
CA TRP A 472 20.95 -0.23 -29.47
C TRP A 472 20.04 -1.21 -28.73
N ARG A 473 18.92 -0.69 -28.24
CA ARG A 473 17.84 -1.45 -27.63
C ARG A 473 16.54 -1.04 -28.30
N PHE A 474 15.80 -2.02 -28.78
CA PHE A 474 14.48 -1.83 -29.38
C PHE A 474 13.49 -2.70 -28.65
N LEU A 475 12.34 -2.13 -28.32
CA LEU A 475 11.25 -2.88 -27.73
C LEU A 475 10.09 -2.85 -28.70
N ALA A 476 9.52 -4.01 -29.01
CA ALA A 476 8.29 -4.15 -29.75
C ALA A 476 7.35 -5.08 -28.99
N GLY A 477 6.10 -4.70 -28.89
CA GLY A 477 5.13 -5.52 -28.17
C GLY A 477 3.69 -5.15 -28.48
N VAL A 478 2.80 -6.05 -28.13
CA VAL A 478 1.36 -5.85 -28.20
C VAL A 478 0.68 -6.55 -27.05
N ARG A 479 -0.30 -5.90 -26.47
CA ARG A 479 -1.18 -6.47 -25.48
C ARG A 479 -2.63 -6.37 -25.94
N GLY A 480 -3.40 -7.43 -25.67
CA GLY A 480 -4.85 -7.44 -25.84
C GLY A 480 -5.52 -7.69 -24.51
N ASP A 481 -6.51 -6.90 -24.15
CA ASP A 481 -7.26 -7.02 -22.91
C ASP A 481 -8.77 -7.09 -23.19
N ALA A 482 -9.42 -8.06 -22.58
CA ALA A 482 -10.87 -8.19 -22.55
C ALA A 482 -11.37 -7.85 -21.13
N HIS A 483 -12.29 -6.89 -21.03
CA HIS A 483 -12.91 -6.44 -19.79
C HIS A 483 -14.33 -6.96 -19.68
N PHE A 484 -14.68 -7.38 -18.45
CA PHE A 484 -16.01 -7.88 -18.11
C PHE A 484 -16.48 -7.20 -16.82
N SER A 485 -17.73 -6.77 -16.79
CA SER A 485 -18.38 -6.28 -15.56
C SER A 485 -19.72 -6.97 -15.34
N LEU A 486 -20.26 -6.89 -14.14
CA LEU A 486 -21.58 -7.46 -13.81
C LEU A 486 -22.71 -6.90 -14.68
N ASP A 487 -22.59 -5.68 -15.16
CA ASP A 487 -23.61 -5.00 -15.97
C ASP A 487 -23.58 -5.44 -17.44
N ASN A 488 -22.98 -6.59 -17.75
CA ASN A 488 -22.78 -7.11 -19.11
C ASN A 488 -22.01 -6.13 -20.03
N ASN A 489 -21.29 -5.16 -19.48
CA ASN A 489 -20.42 -4.33 -20.27
C ASN A 489 -19.17 -5.14 -20.61
N TYR A 490 -18.98 -5.32 -21.91
CA TYR A 490 -17.82 -5.99 -22.48
C TYR A 490 -17.05 -4.99 -23.31
N ALA A 491 -15.73 -4.94 -23.09
CA ALA A 491 -14.84 -4.12 -23.90
C ALA A 491 -13.55 -4.87 -24.19
N PHE A 492 -13.03 -4.68 -25.40
CA PHE A 492 -11.75 -5.22 -25.82
C PHE A 492 -10.83 -4.07 -26.26
N ALA A 493 -9.58 -4.11 -25.85
CA ALA A 493 -8.59 -3.10 -26.20
C ALA A 493 -7.25 -3.71 -26.61
N TRP A 494 -6.62 -3.11 -27.61
CA TRP A 494 -5.26 -3.38 -28.02
C TRP A 494 -4.33 -2.26 -27.58
N SER A 495 -3.17 -2.61 -27.08
CA SER A 495 -2.15 -1.67 -26.62
C SER A 495 -0.81 -2.02 -27.28
N PRO A 496 -0.50 -1.49 -28.46
CA PRO A 496 0.81 -1.68 -29.08
C PRO A 496 1.87 -0.85 -28.35
N ARG A 497 3.12 -1.31 -28.43
CA ARG A 497 4.30 -0.67 -27.85
C ARG A 497 5.49 -0.76 -28.80
N PHE A 498 6.17 0.37 -28.96
CA PHE A 498 7.37 0.49 -29.79
C PHE A 498 8.41 1.34 -29.09
#